data_6005c1041158bd1d0e1684a9fd60e4e4
#
_entry.id   6005c1041158bd1d0e1684a9fd60e4e4
#
_cell.length_a   1.000
_cell.length_b   1.000
_cell.length_c   1.000
_cell.angle_alpha   90.00
_cell.angle_beta   90.00
_cell.angle_gamma   90.00
#
_symmetry.space_group_name_H-M   'P 1'
#
loop_
_entity.id
_entity.type
_entity.pdbx_description
1 polymer ?
#
loop_
_entity_poly.entity_id
_entity_poly.type
_entity_poly.pdbx_seq_one_letter_code
_entity_poly.pdbx_strand_id
1 'polypeptide(L)'
;MTPTYLGNTDLLNQPLVAFFCSRRYAPQAVLASYDWATAQRDKVVISTFHSPLERDVMDFLLQKKQPFIFVLTARMYKRIPARLQEAMNEGRLLLISLQSDNVRMYSQDNANRANRYILSLTHDVVFGSIEQGSNTEQLYQSLDKNDYNTTILAKP
;
A
#
# COMPACT_ATOMS: atom_id res chain seq x y z
N MET A 1 7.67 14.82 -11.11
CA MET A 1 6.50 14.42 -11.90
C MET A 1 5.23 14.63 -11.10
N THR A 2 4.18 15.14 -11.72
CA THR A 2 2.89 15.37 -11.08
C THR A 2 2.12 14.06 -10.98
N PRO A 3 1.63 13.69 -9.79
CA PRO A 3 0.81 12.48 -9.64
C PRO A 3 -0.50 12.58 -10.43
N THR A 4 -0.97 11.46 -10.95
CA THR A 4 -2.29 11.32 -11.54
C THR A 4 -3.21 10.65 -10.53
N TYR A 5 -4.39 11.21 -10.30
CA TYR A 5 -5.36 10.71 -9.33
C TYR A 5 -6.62 10.25 -10.03
N LEU A 6 -7.20 9.14 -9.55
CA LEU A 6 -8.48 8.65 -10.03
C LEU A 6 -9.24 8.03 -8.86
N GLY A 7 -10.43 8.54 -8.58
CA GLY A 7 -11.25 8.08 -7.48
C GLY A 7 -11.46 9.15 -6.41
N ASN A 8 -11.59 8.73 -5.16
CA ASN A 8 -11.94 9.62 -4.06
C ASN A 8 -10.70 10.28 -3.44
N THR A 9 -10.38 11.49 -3.89
CA THR A 9 -9.22 12.25 -3.37
C THR A 9 -9.38 12.67 -1.91
N ASP A 10 -10.60 12.67 -1.36
CA ASP A 10 -10.83 13.01 0.04
C ASP A 10 -10.18 12.00 0.99
N LEU A 11 -9.87 10.80 0.51
CA LEU A 11 -9.16 9.80 1.31
C LEU A 11 -7.78 10.28 1.74
N LEU A 12 -7.15 11.19 0.99
CA LEU A 12 -5.85 11.76 1.36
C LEU A 12 -5.94 12.65 2.61
N ASN A 13 -7.12 13.11 2.98
CA ASN A 13 -7.34 13.97 4.15
C ASN A 13 -7.66 13.16 5.42
N GLN A 14 -7.78 11.85 5.31
CA GLN A 14 -8.02 10.96 6.45
C GLN A 14 -6.70 10.55 7.09
N PRO A 15 -6.71 10.04 8.34
CA PRO A 15 -5.52 9.41 8.90
C PRO A 15 -5.09 8.22 8.03
N LEU A 16 -3.81 8.22 7.61
CA LEU A 16 -3.28 7.19 6.72
C LEU A 16 -2.36 6.24 7.48
N VAL A 17 -2.34 4.98 7.06
CA VAL A 17 -1.38 3.99 7.53
C VAL A 17 -0.79 3.25 6.33
N ALA A 18 0.55 3.25 6.22
CA ALA A 18 1.22 2.56 5.13
C ALA A 18 1.37 1.07 5.46
N PHE A 19 1.22 0.22 4.45
CA PHE A 19 1.45 -1.22 4.59
C PHE A 19 2.49 -1.69 3.58
N PHE A 20 3.52 -2.37 4.10
CA PHE A 20 4.57 -2.99 3.29
C PHE A 20 4.76 -4.43 3.74
N CYS A 21 5.15 -5.30 2.82
CA CYS A 21 5.50 -6.68 3.13
C CYS A 21 6.52 -7.22 2.15
N SER A 22 7.49 -7.97 2.65
CA SER A 22 8.44 -8.66 1.80
C SER A 22 7.74 -9.67 0.89
N ARG A 23 8.36 -9.95 -0.25
CA ARG A 23 7.83 -10.92 -1.22
C ARG A 23 7.72 -12.31 -0.60
N ARG A 24 8.71 -12.71 0.19
CA ARG A 24 8.63 -13.90 1.04
C ARG A 24 8.31 -13.46 2.46
N TYR A 25 7.42 -14.15 3.09
CA TYR A 25 6.91 -13.76 4.40
C TYR A 25 6.75 -14.98 5.32
N ALA A 26 6.81 -14.71 6.63
CA ALA A 26 6.56 -15.74 7.62
C ALA A 26 5.10 -16.20 7.54
N PRO A 27 4.80 -17.51 7.67
CA PRO A 27 3.43 -18.02 7.54
C PRO A 27 2.43 -17.33 8.46
N GLN A 28 2.82 -16.98 9.68
CA GLN A 28 1.95 -16.29 10.63
C GLN A 28 1.58 -14.87 10.19
N ALA A 29 2.28 -14.30 9.20
CA ALA A 29 1.98 -12.98 8.70
C ALA A 29 0.63 -12.91 8.00
N VAL A 30 0.15 -14.02 7.45
CA VAL A 30 -1.12 -14.05 6.71
C VAL A 30 -2.28 -13.68 7.63
N LEU A 31 -2.45 -14.40 8.74
CA LEU A 31 -3.53 -14.14 9.69
C LEU A 31 -3.33 -12.81 10.41
N ALA A 32 -2.09 -12.51 10.80
CA ALA A 32 -1.80 -11.24 11.48
C ALA A 32 -2.14 -10.05 10.58
N SER A 33 -1.84 -10.12 9.28
CA SER A 33 -2.15 -9.05 8.33
C SER A 33 -3.65 -8.95 8.07
N TYR A 34 -4.35 -10.08 7.99
CA TYR A 34 -5.81 -10.10 7.86
C TYR A 34 -6.46 -9.42 9.08
N ASP A 35 -6.09 -9.82 10.28
CA ASP A 35 -6.65 -9.26 11.50
C ASP A 35 -6.38 -7.76 11.60
N TRP A 36 -5.16 -7.37 11.26
CA TRP A 36 -4.79 -5.95 11.28
C TRP A 36 -5.59 -5.16 10.25
N ALA A 37 -5.63 -5.62 9.01
CA ALA A 37 -6.27 -4.89 7.90
C ALA A 37 -7.77 -4.71 8.16
N THR A 38 -8.43 -5.74 8.66
CA THR A 38 -9.88 -5.71 8.88
C THR A 38 -10.28 -4.92 10.13
N ALA A 39 -9.32 -4.57 10.98
CA ALA A 39 -9.53 -3.73 12.16
C ALA A 39 -9.31 -2.24 11.91
N GLN A 40 -8.86 -1.82 10.72
CA GLN A 40 -8.53 -0.42 10.41
C GLN A 40 -9.80 0.36 10.03
N ARG A 41 -10.65 0.68 11.01
CA ARG A 41 -11.92 1.36 10.77
C ARG A 41 -11.80 2.88 10.66
N ASP A 42 -10.81 3.47 11.33
CA ASP A 42 -10.61 4.92 11.44
C ASP A 42 -9.35 5.40 10.71
N LYS A 43 -8.70 4.50 9.96
CA LYS A 43 -7.53 4.86 9.14
C LYS A 43 -7.69 4.30 7.74
N VAL A 44 -7.09 4.98 6.79
CA VAL A 44 -7.05 4.55 5.39
C VAL A 44 -5.71 3.89 5.12
N VAL A 45 -5.73 2.65 4.65
CA VAL A 45 -4.51 1.92 4.28
C VAL A 45 -4.02 2.40 2.94
N ILE A 46 -2.72 2.69 2.84
CA ILE A 46 -2.07 3.08 1.60
C ILE A 46 -0.89 2.16 1.31
N SER A 47 -0.80 1.64 0.09
CA SER A 47 0.23 0.69 -0.31
C SER A 47 0.35 0.63 -1.82
N THR A 48 1.43 0.02 -2.32
CA THR A 48 1.54 -0.36 -3.74
C THR A 48 0.83 -1.68 -4.02
N PHE A 49 0.49 -2.46 -2.98
CA PHE A 49 -0.17 -3.76 -3.10
C PHE A 49 0.48 -4.67 -4.14
N HIS A 50 1.81 -4.63 -4.21
CA HIS A 50 2.55 -5.33 -5.26
C HIS A 50 3.00 -6.73 -4.84
N SER A 51 3.52 -6.90 -3.63
CA SER A 51 3.95 -8.22 -3.13
C SER A 51 2.73 -9.12 -2.87
N PRO A 52 2.91 -10.46 -2.80
CA PRO A 52 1.77 -11.36 -2.65
C PRO A 52 0.90 -11.06 -1.43
N LEU A 53 1.49 -10.82 -0.26
CA LEU A 53 0.68 -10.55 0.93
C LEU A 53 0.09 -9.14 0.90
N GLU A 54 0.77 -8.17 0.28
CA GLU A 54 0.16 -6.85 0.06
C GLU A 54 -1.10 -6.96 -0.80
N ARG A 55 -1.08 -7.83 -1.83
CA ARG A 55 -2.27 -8.08 -2.66
C ARG A 55 -3.39 -8.74 -1.87
N ASP A 56 -3.04 -9.67 -0.99
CA ASP A 56 -4.01 -10.31 -0.11
C ASP A 56 -4.67 -9.28 0.80
N VAL A 57 -3.89 -8.34 1.33
CA VAL A 57 -4.43 -7.25 2.16
C VAL A 57 -5.42 -6.40 1.34
N MET A 58 -5.10 -6.08 0.08
CA MET A 58 -6.04 -5.38 -0.78
C MET A 58 -7.35 -6.16 -0.93
N ASP A 59 -7.26 -7.49 -1.15
CA ASP A 59 -8.44 -8.33 -1.25
C ASP A 59 -9.26 -8.30 0.05
N PHE A 60 -8.61 -8.33 1.20
CA PHE A 60 -9.29 -8.24 2.50
C PHE A 60 -10.03 -6.90 2.65
N LEU A 61 -9.38 -5.80 2.27
CA LEU A 61 -9.98 -4.47 2.33
C LEU A 61 -11.18 -4.35 1.39
N LEU A 62 -11.08 -4.88 0.18
CA LEU A 62 -12.19 -4.91 -0.77
C LEU A 62 -13.36 -5.71 -0.22
N GLN A 63 -13.07 -6.89 0.32
CA GLN A 63 -14.09 -7.81 0.85
C GLN A 63 -14.82 -7.21 2.04
N LYS A 64 -14.11 -6.51 2.91
CA LYS A 64 -14.67 -5.86 4.10
C LYS A 64 -15.16 -4.44 3.86
N LYS A 65 -15.12 -3.98 2.62
CA LYS A 65 -15.56 -2.64 2.20
C LYS A 65 -14.87 -1.53 2.98
N GLN A 66 -13.57 -1.69 3.22
CA GLN A 66 -12.76 -0.67 3.88
C GLN A 66 -12.06 0.20 2.85
N PRO A 67 -11.93 1.50 3.11
CA PRO A 67 -11.28 2.40 2.16
C PRO A 67 -9.78 2.17 2.10
N PHE A 68 -9.19 2.41 0.92
CA PHE A 68 -7.75 2.35 0.76
C PHE A 68 -7.27 3.19 -0.41
N ILE A 69 -5.98 3.48 -0.42
CA ILE A 69 -5.30 4.21 -1.49
C ILE A 69 -4.29 3.25 -2.13
N PHE A 70 -4.42 3.06 -3.42
CA PHE A 70 -3.55 2.18 -4.20
C PHE A 70 -2.59 3.04 -5.02
N VAL A 71 -1.30 3.01 -4.66
CA VAL A 71 -0.27 3.73 -5.39
C VAL A 71 0.35 2.79 -6.42
N LEU A 72 0.11 3.07 -7.69
CA LEU A 72 0.55 2.22 -8.79
C LEU A 72 2.05 2.38 -9.02
N THR A 73 2.71 1.29 -9.43
CA THR A 73 4.13 1.29 -9.78
C THR A 73 4.35 1.50 -11.28
N ALA A 74 3.27 1.59 -12.05
CA ALA A 74 3.27 1.85 -13.47
C ALA A 74 2.26 2.96 -13.77
N ARG A 75 1.94 3.13 -15.05
CA ARG A 75 0.96 4.13 -15.49
C ARG A 75 -0.42 3.89 -14.89
N MET A 76 -1.25 4.93 -14.88
CA MET A 76 -2.65 4.80 -14.49
C MET A 76 -3.36 3.79 -15.40
N TYR A 77 -4.29 3.03 -14.81
CA TYR A 77 -5.11 2.09 -15.56
C TYR A 77 -5.83 2.79 -16.69
N LYS A 78 -5.80 2.20 -17.87
CA LYS A 78 -6.65 2.61 -19.01
C LYS A 78 -8.02 1.94 -18.91
N ARG A 79 -8.05 0.73 -18.34
CA ARG A 79 -9.30 0.04 -18.02
C ARG A 79 -9.19 -0.47 -16.60
N ILE A 80 -10.06 0.02 -15.75
CA ILE A 80 -10.04 -0.31 -14.32
C ILE A 80 -10.69 -1.68 -14.11
N PRO A 81 -10.03 -2.62 -13.40
CA PRO A 81 -10.64 -3.89 -13.03
C PRO A 81 -11.98 -3.69 -12.32
N ALA A 82 -12.95 -4.58 -12.59
CA ALA A 82 -14.33 -4.41 -12.12
C ALA A 82 -14.43 -4.23 -10.60
N ARG A 83 -13.69 -5.02 -9.83
CA ARG A 83 -13.73 -4.94 -8.37
C ARG A 83 -13.20 -3.61 -7.83
N LEU A 84 -12.21 -3.04 -8.50
CA LEU A 84 -11.68 -1.72 -8.15
C LEU A 84 -12.65 -0.63 -8.55
N GLN A 85 -13.30 -0.79 -9.70
CA GLN A 85 -14.30 0.16 -10.16
C GLN A 85 -15.48 0.24 -9.17
N GLU A 86 -15.94 -0.91 -8.65
CA GLU A 86 -16.99 -0.96 -7.65
C GLU A 86 -16.60 -0.17 -6.39
N ALA A 87 -15.41 -0.44 -5.86
CA ALA A 87 -14.91 0.27 -4.68
C ALA A 87 -14.79 1.78 -4.94
N MET A 88 -14.34 2.15 -6.15
CA MET A 88 -14.23 3.54 -6.54
C MET A 88 -15.58 4.22 -6.62
N ASN A 89 -16.57 3.55 -7.22
CA ASN A 89 -17.95 4.08 -7.32
C ASN A 89 -18.57 4.31 -5.94
N GLU A 90 -18.17 3.52 -4.94
CA GLU A 90 -18.66 3.66 -3.57
C GLU A 90 -17.80 4.63 -2.73
N GLY A 91 -16.83 5.29 -3.34
CA GLY A 91 -15.98 6.27 -2.64
C GLY A 91 -14.92 5.66 -1.74
N ARG A 92 -14.64 4.36 -1.87
CA ARG A 92 -13.71 3.63 -1.01
C ARG A 92 -12.29 3.50 -1.57
N LEU A 93 -12.05 4.03 -2.78
CA LEU A 93 -10.78 3.83 -3.46
C LEU A 93 -10.27 5.12 -4.09
N LEU A 94 -8.97 5.35 -3.91
CA LEU A 94 -8.20 6.32 -4.67
C LEU A 94 -7.02 5.59 -5.31
N LEU A 95 -6.90 5.73 -6.63
CA LEU A 95 -5.75 5.27 -7.39
C LEU A 95 -4.81 6.45 -7.63
N ILE A 96 -3.51 6.25 -7.41
CA ILE A 96 -2.49 7.26 -7.65
C ILE A 96 -1.40 6.65 -8.53
N SER A 97 -1.02 7.33 -9.61
CA SER A 97 0.15 6.96 -10.39
C SER A 97 1.13 8.13 -10.47
N LEU A 98 2.41 7.83 -10.26
CA LEU A 98 3.51 8.78 -10.40
C LEU A 98 4.19 8.68 -11.75
N GLN A 99 3.72 7.78 -12.62
CA GLN A 99 4.37 7.44 -13.87
C GLN A 99 3.60 7.98 -15.06
N SER A 100 4.33 8.26 -16.15
CA SER A 100 3.70 8.67 -17.41
C SER A 100 3.01 7.48 -18.09
N ASP A 101 2.18 7.77 -19.10
CA ASP A 101 1.47 6.75 -19.86
C ASP A 101 2.40 5.76 -20.59
N ASN A 102 3.67 6.11 -20.72
CA ASN A 102 4.66 5.24 -21.37
C ASN A 102 5.19 4.14 -20.45
N VAL A 103 5.00 4.25 -19.15
CA VAL A 103 5.51 3.30 -18.17
C VAL A 103 4.49 2.20 -17.93
N ARG A 104 4.62 1.09 -18.66
CA ARG A 104 3.65 0.00 -18.66
C ARG A 104 3.94 -1.09 -17.65
N MET A 105 5.20 -1.17 -17.17
CA MET A 105 5.65 -2.31 -16.39
C MET A 105 6.25 -1.88 -15.05
N TYR A 106 6.17 -2.79 -14.09
CA TYR A 106 6.85 -2.65 -12.82
C TYR A 106 8.36 -2.57 -13.02
N SER A 107 9.03 -1.74 -12.22
CA SER A 107 10.47 -1.77 -12.02
C SER A 107 10.76 -1.47 -10.56
N GLN A 108 11.95 -1.88 -10.08
CA GLN A 108 12.34 -1.58 -8.70
C GLN A 108 12.46 -0.07 -8.47
N ASP A 109 12.93 0.67 -9.46
CA ASP A 109 13.01 2.14 -9.36
C ASP A 109 11.64 2.77 -9.21
N ASN A 110 10.66 2.30 -9.97
CA ASN A 110 9.28 2.79 -9.87
C ASN A 110 8.67 2.43 -8.53
N ALA A 111 8.94 1.23 -8.02
CA ALA A 111 8.49 0.80 -6.71
C ALA A 111 9.11 1.66 -5.60
N ASN A 112 10.41 1.94 -5.71
CA ASN A 112 11.10 2.78 -4.73
C ASN A 112 10.52 4.21 -4.71
N ARG A 113 10.21 4.75 -5.88
CA ARG A 113 9.57 6.06 -5.97
C ARG A 113 8.19 6.06 -5.34
N ALA A 114 7.39 5.04 -5.62
CA ALA A 114 6.06 4.89 -5.01
C ALA A 114 6.16 4.76 -3.50
N ASN A 115 7.11 3.98 -3.00
CA ASN A 115 7.32 3.82 -1.56
C ASN A 115 7.71 5.13 -0.89
N ARG A 116 8.61 5.91 -1.50
CA ARG A 116 8.99 7.23 -0.97
C ARG A 116 7.80 8.17 -0.94
N TYR A 117 6.94 8.13 -1.97
CA TYR A 117 5.74 8.94 -2.01
C TYR A 117 4.79 8.56 -0.87
N ILE A 118 4.57 7.28 -0.66
CA ILE A 118 3.73 6.78 0.45
C ILE A 118 4.28 7.28 1.79
N LEU A 119 5.59 7.15 1.99
CA LEU A 119 6.21 7.58 3.25
C LEU A 119 6.12 9.10 3.45
N SER A 120 6.07 9.88 2.38
CA SER A 120 5.89 11.33 2.49
C SER A 120 4.49 11.73 2.98
N LEU A 121 3.52 10.83 2.88
CA LEU A 121 2.13 11.06 3.26
C LEU A 121 1.75 10.44 4.59
N THR A 122 2.62 9.57 5.16
CA THR A 122 2.26 8.75 6.32
C THR A 122 3.18 9.03 7.50
N HIS A 123 2.66 8.73 8.67
CA HIS A 123 3.43 8.71 9.92
C HIS A 123 3.44 7.30 10.50
N ASP A 124 2.31 6.60 10.39
CA ASP A 124 2.19 5.21 10.83
C ASP A 124 2.53 4.27 9.67
N VAL A 125 3.46 3.34 9.91
CA VAL A 125 3.94 2.39 8.91
C VAL A 125 3.91 0.99 9.49
N VAL A 126 3.25 0.08 8.81
CA VAL A 126 3.08 -1.30 9.24
C VAL A 126 3.71 -2.23 8.23
N PHE A 127 4.51 -3.17 8.72
CA PHE A 127 5.13 -4.22 7.93
C PHE A 127 4.46 -5.55 8.27
N GLY A 128 3.96 -6.25 7.27
CA GLY A 128 3.37 -7.58 7.47
C GLY A 128 4.42 -8.59 7.90
N SER A 129 5.52 -8.62 7.16
CA SER A 129 6.69 -9.46 7.43
C SER A 129 7.88 -8.87 6.71
N ILE A 130 9.07 -9.01 7.27
CA ILE A 130 10.31 -8.51 6.68
C ILE A 130 11.28 -9.68 6.52
N GLU A 131 11.67 -9.95 5.26
CA GLU A 131 12.69 -10.95 4.96
C GLU A 131 14.07 -10.32 5.06
N GLN A 132 15.00 -11.00 5.69
CA GLN A 132 16.40 -10.58 5.79
C GLN A 132 16.99 -10.42 4.38
N GLY A 133 17.68 -9.31 4.14
CA GLY A 133 18.33 -9.02 2.86
C GLY A 133 17.38 -8.47 1.79
N SER A 134 16.10 -8.27 2.10
CA SER A 134 15.10 -7.79 1.13
C SER A 134 15.12 -6.26 1.00
N ASN A 135 14.52 -5.78 -0.07
CA ASN A 135 14.28 -4.33 -0.25
C ASN A 135 13.38 -3.78 0.86
N THR A 136 12.45 -4.57 1.35
CA THR A 136 11.59 -4.19 2.47
C THR A 136 12.38 -3.98 3.75
N GLU A 137 13.39 -4.82 4.01
CA GLU A 137 14.28 -4.62 5.15
C GLU A 137 15.08 -3.32 5.01
N GLN A 138 15.61 -3.04 3.81
CA GLN A 138 16.30 -1.78 3.57
C GLN A 138 15.39 -0.58 3.81
N LEU A 139 14.14 -0.66 3.37
CA LEU A 139 13.16 0.38 3.60
C LEU A 139 12.93 0.59 5.10
N TYR A 140 12.70 -0.50 5.83
CA TYR A 140 12.49 -0.45 7.27
C TYR A 140 13.67 0.20 7.99
N GLN A 141 14.89 -0.20 7.64
CA GLN A 141 16.11 0.31 8.26
C GLN A 141 16.36 1.79 7.94
N SER A 142 15.83 2.28 6.81
CA SER A 142 15.97 3.68 6.41
C SER A 142 15.05 4.64 7.17
N LEU A 143 14.05 4.13 7.88
CA LEU A 143 13.05 4.97 8.55
C LEU A 143 13.60 5.54 9.85
N ASP A 144 13.50 6.86 10.01
CA ASP A 144 13.83 7.53 11.26
C ASP A 144 12.69 7.29 12.27
N LYS A 145 13.02 6.68 13.41
CA LYS A 145 12.03 6.35 14.44
C LYS A 145 11.43 7.58 15.11
N ASN A 146 12.05 8.75 14.95
CA ASN A 146 11.48 10.01 15.43
C ASN A 146 10.38 10.52 14.50
N ASP A 147 10.42 10.14 13.20
CA ASP A 147 9.47 10.60 12.20
C ASP A 147 8.36 9.58 11.94
N TYR A 148 8.63 8.29 12.20
CA TYR A 148 7.71 7.22 11.87
C TYR A 148 7.44 6.31 13.06
N ASN A 149 6.16 5.98 13.23
CA ASN A 149 5.72 4.95 14.16
C ASN A 149 5.61 3.64 13.38
N THR A 150 6.53 2.69 13.65
CA THR A 150 6.62 1.45 12.89
C THR A 150 6.16 0.25 13.69
N THR A 151 5.48 -0.68 13.01
CA THR A 151 5.00 -1.94 13.59
C THR A 151 5.35 -3.07 12.63
N ILE A 152 5.85 -4.19 13.16
CA ILE A 152 6.05 -5.43 12.40
C ILE A 152 5.06 -6.45 12.94
N LEU A 153 4.14 -6.93 12.10
CA LEU A 153 3.06 -7.83 12.53
C LEU A 153 3.55 -9.24 12.81
N ALA A 154 4.43 -9.75 11.95
CA ALA A 154 5.00 -11.08 12.11
C ALA A 154 6.50 -10.98 12.17
N LYS A 155 7.05 -11.14 13.37
CA LYS A 155 8.49 -11.19 13.58
C LYS A 155 9.00 -12.60 13.36
N PRO A 156 10.22 -12.74 12.81
CA PRO A 156 10.82 -14.08 12.64
C PRO A 156 11.01 -14.78 13.97
#